data_24abf58fbf5c38f02f1c527e51ad1f14
#
_entry.id   24abf58fbf5c38f02f1c527e51ad1f14
#
_cell.length_a   1.000
_cell.length_b   1.000
_cell.length_c   1.000
_cell.angle_alpha   90.00
_cell.angle_beta   90.00
_cell.angle_gamma   90.00
#
_symmetry.space_group_name_H-M   'P 1'
#
loop_
_entity.id
_entity.type
_entity.pdbx_description
1 polymer ?
#
loop_
_entity_poly.entity_id
_entity_poly.type
_entity_poly.pdbx_seq_one_letter_code
_entity_poly.pdbx_strand_id
1 'polypeptide(L)'
;MFSYKHLFLLPLLALAVACKNPHAATSGDTDADTAALTQVKFCADSALATIQAQCAFGPRVPNSEAHRACGNYIVARFKALGLEVQEQHADLKAWDG
;
A
#
# COMPACT_ATOMS: atom_id res chain seq x y z
N MET A 1 -11.84 32.07 -51.19
CA MET A 1 -11.86 30.59 -51.03
C MET A 1 -10.97 30.25 -49.87
N PHE A 2 -11.52 30.14 -48.67
CA PHE A 2 -10.75 29.68 -47.51
C PHE A 2 -10.63 28.16 -47.58
N SER A 3 -9.38 27.69 -47.68
CA SER A 3 -9.06 26.28 -47.81
C SER A 3 -9.21 25.61 -46.43
N TYR A 4 -10.31 24.87 -46.22
CA TYR A 4 -10.60 24.12 -44.99
C TYR A 4 -9.63 22.95 -44.74
N LYS A 5 -8.58 22.79 -45.53
CA LYS A 5 -7.52 21.80 -45.28
C LYS A 5 -6.75 22.02 -43.97
N HIS A 6 -6.74 23.24 -43.46
CA HIS A 6 -6.05 23.55 -42.19
C HIS A 6 -6.96 23.48 -40.97
N LEU A 7 -8.28 23.38 -41.16
CA LEU A 7 -9.24 23.31 -40.05
C LEU A 7 -9.26 21.94 -39.36
N PHE A 8 -8.83 20.89 -40.10
CA PHE A 8 -8.73 19.53 -39.52
C PHE A 8 -7.39 19.23 -38.81
N LEU A 9 -6.37 20.07 -39.02
CA LEU A 9 -5.06 19.87 -38.39
C LEU A 9 -4.97 20.43 -36.96
N LEU A 10 -5.82 21.39 -36.64
CA LEU A 10 -5.81 22.05 -35.33
C LEU A 10 -6.32 21.18 -34.17
N PRO A 11 -7.37 20.32 -34.32
CA PRO A 11 -7.79 19.46 -33.22
C PRO A 11 -6.86 18.27 -32.96
N LEU A 12 -6.02 17.87 -33.95
CA LEU A 12 -5.09 16.76 -33.78
C LEU A 12 -3.87 17.12 -32.91
N LEU A 13 -3.49 18.39 -32.90
CA LEU A 13 -2.37 18.87 -32.09
C LEU A 13 -2.75 19.06 -30.62
N ALA A 14 -4.02 19.16 -30.29
CA ALA A 14 -4.50 19.34 -28.91
C ALA A 14 -4.53 18.05 -28.09
N LEU A 15 -4.47 16.87 -28.73
CA LEU A 15 -4.49 15.57 -28.03
C LEU A 15 -3.13 15.10 -27.50
N ALA A 16 -2.02 15.76 -27.86
CA ALA A 16 -0.69 15.33 -27.50
C ALA A 16 -0.23 15.82 -26.10
N VAL A 17 -1.03 16.59 -25.37
CA VAL A 17 -0.64 17.18 -24.06
C VAL A 17 -1.26 16.46 -22.86
N ALA A 18 -2.07 15.42 -23.07
CA ALA A 18 -2.81 14.73 -22.00
C ALA A 18 -2.08 13.56 -21.33
N CYS A 19 -0.81 13.31 -21.65
CA CYS A 19 0.00 12.33 -20.92
C CYS A 19 0.88 13.03 -19.87
N LYS A 20 0.27 13.65 -18.88
CA LYS A 20 0.94 13.96 -17.62
C LYS A 20 0.96 12.70 -16.77
N ASN A 21 2.14 12.11 -16.65
CA ASN A 21 2.46 11.00 -15.80
C ASN A 21 2.13 11.34 -14.32
N PRO A 22 1.24 10.63 -13.62
CA PRO A 22 0.86 10.99 -12.25
C PRO A 22 1.88 10.58 -11.18
N HIS A 23 3.09 10.21 -11.56
CA HIS A 23 4.14 9.79 -10.62
C HIS A 23 5.35 10.71 -10.52
N ALA A 24 5.24 11.96 -10.96
CA ALA A 24 6.21 12.96 -10.53
C ALA A 24 5.83 13.41 -9.12
N ALA A 25 6.59 12.97 -8.12
CA ALA A 25 6.51 13.47 -6.75
C ALA A 25 6.71 15.00 -6.77
N THR A 26 5.63 15.73 -6.79
CA THR A 26 5.64 17.16 -6.54
C THR A 26 5.56 17.34 -5.04
N SER A 27 6.65 17.73 -4.43
CA SER A 27 6.64 18.39 -3.13
C SER A 27 5.79 19.65 -3.31
N GLY A 28 4.51 19.57 -3.04
CA GLY A 28 3.59 20.68 -2.98
C GLY A 28 3.32 20.95 -1.52
N ASP A 29 3.86 22.06 -1.02
CA ASP A 29 3.42 22.67 0.22
C ASP A 29 1.91 22.88 0.14
N THR A 30 1.18 22.05 0.85
CA THR A 30 -0.20 22.35 1.24
C THR A 30 -0.18 22.56 2.74
N ASP A 31 -0.08 23.84 3.12
CA ASP A 31 -0.47 24.31 4.44
C ASP A 31 -1.96 24.01 4.63
N ALA A 32 -2.26 22.86 5.20
CA ALA A 32 -3.55 22.56 5.78
C ALA A 32 -3.28 21.81 7.07
N ASP A 33 -3.40 22.59 8.16
CA ASP A 33 -3.76 22.19 9.53
C ASP A 33 -3.39 20.73 9.91
N THR A 34 -2.11 20.43 9.75
CA THR A 34 -1.54 19.19 10.25
C THR A 34 -1.17 19.47 11.70
N ALA A 35 -2.16 19.30 12.60
CA ALA A 35 -1.85 19.12 14.03
C ALA A 35 -0.63 18.23 14.10
N ALA A 36 0.44 18.72 14.71
CA ALA A 36 1.78 18.17 14.71
C ALA A 36 1.75 16.66 14.84
N LEU A 37 1.69 15.97 13.71
CA LEU A 37 1.99 14.54 13.65
C LEU A 37 3.44 14.44 14.08
N THR A 38 3.67 13.99 15.30
CA THR A 38 5.00 13.63 15.77
C THR A 38 5.57 12.72 14.71
N GLN A 39 6.52 13.20 13.92
CA GLN A 39 7.14 12.40 12.86
C GLN A 39 7.84 11.24 13.53
N VAL A 40 7.18 10.08 13.50
CA VAL A 40 7.79 8.84 13.98
C VAL A 40 8.96 8.54 13.07
N LYS A 41 10.18 8.64 13.62
CA LYS A 41 11.38 8.32 12.85
C LYS A 41 11.36 6.86 12.44
N PHE A 42 11.36 6.61 11.13
CA PHE A 42 11.44 5.25 10.58
C PHE A 42 12.76 4.59 11.01
N CYS A 43 12.67 3.38 11.55
CA CYS A 43 13.82 2.57 11.94
C CYS A 43 13.89 1.32 11.04
N ALA A 44 14.82 1.32 10.09
CA ALA A 44 15.00 0.23 9.14
C ALA A 44 15.37 -1.09 9.82
N ASP A 45 16.21 -1.04 10.87
CA ASP A 45 16.64 -2.23 11.60
C ASP A 45 15.46 -2.89 12.33
N SER A 46 14.56 -2.10 12.92
CA SER A 46 13.36 -2.62 13.57
C SER A 46 12.39 -3.23 12.56
N ALA A 47 12.27 -2.62 11.39
CA ALA A 47 11.43 -3.15 10.31
C ALA A 47 11.98 -4.48 9.80
N LEU A 48 13.29 -4.57 9.55
CA LEU A 48 13.98 -5.79 9.12
C LEU A 48 13.86 -6.89 10.17
N ALA A 49 14.09 -6.58 11.43
CA ALA A 49 13.94 -7.54 12.53
C ALA A 49 12.52 -8.11 12.61
N THR A 50 11.51 -7.30 12.36
CA THR A 50 10.11 -7.74 12.33
C THR A 50 9.84 -8.70 11.17
N ILE A 51 10.41 -8.43 9.99
CA ILE A 51 10.31 -9.32 8.83
C ILE A 51 11.02 -10.67 9.12
N GLN A 52 12.23 -10.61 9.64
CA GLN A 52 13.01 -11.80 10.02
C GLN A 52 12.25 -12.67 11.03
N ALA A 53 11.66 -12.08 12.06
CA ALA A 53 10.86 -12.80 13.04
C ALA A 53 9.64 -13.50 12.41
N GLN A 54 8.97 -12.88 11.44
CA GLN A 54 7.87 -13.51 10.72
C GLN A 54 8.34 -14.65 9.80
N CYS A 55 9.50 -14.50 9.16
CA CYS A 55 10.08 -15.54 8.30
C CYS A 55 10.55 -16.76 9.12
N ALA A 56 10.97 -16.57 10.36
CA ALA A 56 11.46 -17.63 11.24
C ALA A 56 10.40 -18.69 11.57
N PHE A 57 9.11 -18.38 11.45
CA PHE A 57 8.04 -19.36 11.62
C PHE A 57 7.99 -20.41 10.50
N GLY A 58 8.70 -20.20 9.39
CA GLY A 58 8.71 -21.08 8.24
C GLY A 58 7.53 -20.91 7.27
N PRO A 59 7.29 -21.87 6.39
CA PRO A 59 6.22 -21.81 5.39
C PRO A 59 4.85 -21.68 6.03
N ARG A 60 4.11 -20.61 5.69
CA ARG A 60 2.77 -20.32 6.24
C ARG A 60 1.68 -20.94 5.37
N VAL A 61 1.70 -22.25 5.26
CA VAL A 61 0.62 -22.97 4.59
C VAL A 61 -0.67 -22.77 5.39
N PRO A 62 -1.80 -22.47 4.76
CA PRO A 62 -3.08 -22.32 5.45
C PRO A 62 -3.35 -23.47 6.42
N ASN A 63 -3.84 -23.15 7.62
CA ASN A 63 -4.12 -24.08 8.72
C ASN A 63 -2.90 -24.83 9.32
N SER A 64 -1.68 -24.56 8.88
CA SER A 64 -0.48 -25.10 9.50
C SER A 64 -0.21 -24.49 10.87
N GLU A 65 0.62 -25.15 11.67
CA GLU A 65 1.10 -24.61 12.94
C GLU A 65 1.88 -23.31 12.75
N ALA A 66 2.76 -23.25 11.74
CA ALA A 66 3.52 -22.05 11.38
C ALA A 66 2.59 -20.87 11.03
N HIS A 67 1.49 -21.12 10.32
CA HIS A 67 0.48 -20.10 10.01
C HIS A 67 -0.16 -19.54 11.29
N ARG A 68 -0.62 -20.42 12.20
CA ARG A 68 -1.22 -19.99 13.48
C ARG A 68 -0.24 -19.26 14.37
N ALA A 69 0.98 -19.79 14.51
CA ALA A 69 2.02 -19.17 15.34
C ALA A 69 2.40 -17.77 14.84
N CYS A 70 2.56 -17.59 13.53
CA CYS A 70 2.82 -16.28 12.94
C CYS A 70 1.64 -15.31 13.14
N GLY A 71 0.40 -15.77 12.98
CA GLY A 71 -0.81 -14.97 13.27
C GLY A 71 -0.83 -14.48 14.72
N ASN A 72 -0.59 -15.37 15.67
CA ASN A 72 -0.52 -15.04 17.08
C ASN A 72 0.60 -14.02 17.39
N TYR A 73 1.75 -14.17 16.75
CA TYR A 73 2.85 -13.22 16.88
C TYR A 73 2.43 -11.82 16.42
N ILE A 74 1.78 -11.71 15.25
CA ILE A 74 1.32 -10.42 14.70
C ILE A 74 0.31 -9.77 15.65
N VAL A 75 -0.68 -10.53 16.13
CA VAL A 75 -1.68 -10.05 17.11
C VAL A 75 -1.01 -9.53 18.37
N ALA A 76 -0.06 -10.30 18.92
CA ALA A 76 0.68 -9.89 20.10
C ALA A 76 1.49 -8.60 19.90
N ARG A 77 2.09 -8.43 18.72
CA ARG A 77 2.83 -7.19 18.38
C ARG A 77 1.92 -5.98 18.32
N PHE A 78 0.74 -6.07 17.70
CA PHE A 78 -0.22 -4.97 17.67
C PHE A 78 -0.75 -4.62 19.07
N LYS A 79 -1.09 -5.62 19.87
CA LYS A 79 -1.51 -5.41 21.26
C LYS A 79 -0.43 -4.74 22.11
N ALA A 80 0.84 -5.11 21.91
CA ALA A 80 1.98 -4.48 22.57
C ALA A 80 2.18 -3.00 22.20
N LEU A 81 1.69 -2.59 21.02
CA LEU A 81 1.66 -1.19 20.59
C LEU A 81 0.41 -0.43 21.09
N GLY A 82 -0.43 -1.06 21.91
CA GLY A 82 -1.65 -0.46 22.45
C GLY A 82 -2.80 -0.41 21.45
N LEU A 83 -2.72 -1.15 20.35
CA LEU A 83 -3.78 -1.21 19.35
C LEU A 83 -4.84 -2.24 19.73
N GLU A 84 -6.11 -1.92 19.48
CA GLU A 84 -7.19 -2.87 19.53
C GLU A 84 -7.11 -3.78 18.30
N VAL A 85 -7.17 -5.10 18.52
CA VAL A 85 -7.07 -6.10 17.45
C VAL A 85 -8.34 -6.92 17.41
N GLN A 86 -9.02 -6.91 16.27
CA GLN A 86 -10.15 -7.77 15.98
C GLN A 86 -9.71 -8.88 15.03
N GLU A 87 -9.77 -10.12 15.51
CA GLU A 87 -9.44 -11.30 14.71
C GLU A 87 -10.70 -11.80 14.00
N GLN A 88 -10.61 -11.98 12.69
CA GLN A 88 -11.70 -12.54 11.89
C GLN A 88 -11.37 -13.98 11.52
N HIS A 89 -12.20 -14.89 11.98
CA HIS A 89 -12.12 -16.31 11.65
C HIS A 89 -13.28 -16.69 10.73
N ALA A 90 -12.98 -17.43 9.68
CA ALA A 90 -13.99 -17.92 8.74
C ALA A 90 -13.62 -19.32 8.25
N ASP A 91 -14.62 -20.21 8.21
CA ASP A 91 -14.49 -21.50 7.55
C ASP A 91 -14.74 -21.31 6.06
N LEU A 92 -13.70 -21.42 5.27
CA LEU A 92 -13.77 -21.27 3.83
C LEU A 92 -13.58 -22.63 3.17
N LYS A 93 -14.45 -22.93 2.21
CA LYS A 93 -14.31 -24.10 1.36
C LYS A 93 -13.47 -23.70 0.13
N ALA A 94 -12.39 -24.42 -0.11
CA ALA A 94 -11.58 -24.20 -1.31
C ALA A 94 -12.36 -24.65 -2.57
N TRP A 95 -11.96 -24.14 -3.74
CA TRP A 95 -12.62 -24.46 -5.02
C TRP A 95 -12.47 -25.93 -5.43
N ASP A 96 -11.48 -26.61 -4.88
CA ASP A 96 -11.15 -28.01 -5.14
C ASP A 96 -11.74 -28.98 -4.10
N GLY A 97 -12.54 -28.49 -3.14
CA GLY A 97 -13.32 -29.31 -2.21
C GLY A 97 -13.03 -29.15 -0.75
#